data_b5e94d07fb010cb210337342608d8383
#
_entry.id   b5e94d07fb010cb210337342608d8383
#
_cell.length_a   1.000
_cell.length_b   1.000
_cell.length_c   1.000
_cell.angle_alpha   90.00
_cell.angle_beta   90.00
_cell.angle_gamma   90.00
#
_symmetry.space_group_name_H-M   'P 1'
#
loop_
_entity.id
_entity.type
_entity.pdbx_description
1 polymer ?
#
loop_
_entity_poly.entity_id
_entity_poly.type
_entity_poly.pdbx_seq_one_letter_code
_entity_poly.pdbx_strand_id
1 'polypeptide(L)'
;MFFKLLNYFINEIQNKEISNYLLSKLPLLASAIMLLLYYENWQERYFVTSIFICCLFLVMMFLNLSNLNLLITLTTLILIFSSITFLPHWLNWNFTGYENKDNWSHISKLYDKLDELEPGRIMWEPNSDMNQYGTPMVLMTIPLFTDHESVEGLYFDSSITTPFHFVTVSGLAESPSNPVGGLRYINGDFVKGVKFMQDLGVDYFISYTDSIEDKAFESNDLEYLFESEPFTVFKLKSNKIAPISSKLLEFNSVSTIQGIEGSVLRNRSDNTFAQLSMSEFINNLDYKYIEGLDKSDFDKFTSAEEINVENLVIKNSKITFTTDSPNQLHLIKVSYFPNWKITNGSGPYRVSPSFMAVIPYEEEVVLEFKNTYFENIINWFSLLFGLSAFYLYFYRNEKELKNV
;
A
#
# COMPACT_ATOMS: atom_id res chain seq x y z
N MET A 1 -6.02 -20.89 -33.12
CA MET A 1 -4.56 -20.78 -33.34
C MET A 1 -3.77 -21.17 -32.10
N PHE A 2 -4.06 -20.60 -30.94
CA PHE A 2 -3.39 -20.88 -29.65
C PHE A 2 -3.43 -22.38 -29.25
N PHE A 3 -4.58 -23.05 -29.32
CA PHE A 3 -4.73 -24.46 -28.98
C PHE A 3 -3.98 -25.41 -29.95
N LYS A 4 -3.82 -25.04 -31.21
CA LYS A 4 -3.00 -25.82 -32.15
C LYS A 4 -1.51 -25.69 -31.88
N LEU A 5 -1.05 -24.49 -31.49
CA LEU A 5 0.32 -24.26 -31.03
C LEU A 5 0.62 -24.98 -29.73
N LEU A 6 -0.33 -24.95 -28.78
CA LEU A 6 -0.19 -25.65 -27.50
C LEU A 6 -0.12 -27.18 -27.68
N ASN A 7 -0.97 -27.76 -28.54
CA ASN A 7 -0.91 -29.18 -28.87
C ASN A 7 0.35 -29.57 -29.65
N TYR A 8 0.84 -28.71 -30.54
CA TYR A 8 2.11 -28.89 -31.21
C TYR A 8 3.26 -28.90 -30.19
N PHE A 9 3.29 -27.94 -29.26
CA PHE A 9 4.25 -27.87 -28.16
C PHE A 9 4.19 -29.11 -27.26
N ILE A 10 2.99 -29.56 -26.89
CA ILE A 10 2.78 -30.74 -26.03
C ILE A 10 3.27 -32.01 -26.73
N ASN A 11 3.02 -32.18 -28.03
CA ASN A 11 3.49 -33.35 -28.79
C ASN A 11 5.01 -33.35 -29.02
N GLU A 12 5.61 -32.14 -29.16
CA GLU A 12 7.08 -32.03 -29.27
C GLU A 12 7.79 -32.25 -27.95
N ILE A 13 7.17 -31.87 -26.81
CA ILE A 13 7.65 -32.19 -25.45
C ILE A 13 7.61 -33.70 -25.16
N GLN A 14 6.78 -34.48 -25.83
CA GLN A 14 6.73 -35.94 -25.70
C GLN A 14 7.90 -36.65 -26.37
N ASN A 15 8.63 -35.97 -27.25
CA ASN A 15 9.87 -36.52 -27.84
C ASN A 15 11.03 -36.31 -26.86
N LYS A 16 11.37 -37.35 -26.12
CA LYS A 16 12.27 -37.31 -24.93
C LYS A 16 13.62 -36.64 -25.16
N GLU A 17 14.19 -36.67 -26.33
CA GLU A 17 15.48 -36.03 -26.64
C GLU A 17 15.37 -34.51 -26.84
N ILE A 18 14.36 -34.08 -27.55
CA ILE A 18 14.09 -32.63 -27.79
C ILE A 18 13.62 -31.95 -26.49
N SER A 19 12.81 -32.65 -25.70
CA SER A 19 12.35 -32.20 -24.40
C SER A 19 13.50 -31.91 -23.42
N ASN A 20 14.44 -32.82 -23.30
CA ASN A 20 15.60 -32.64 -22.42
C ASN A 20 16.52 -31.52 -22.88
N TYR A 21 16.69 -31.34 -24.19
CA TYR A 21 17.48 -30.24 -24.73
C TYR A 21 16.81 -28.89 -24.51
N LEU A 22 15.52 -28.76 -24.81
CA LEU A 22 14.74 -27.50 -24.57
C LEU A 22 14.65 -27.17 -23.09
N LEU A 23 14.35 -28.14 -22.22
CA LEU A 23 14.31 -27.96 -20.77
C LEU A 23 15.66 -27.51 -20.21
N SER A 24 16.78 -28.01 -20.75
CA SER A 24 18.12 -27.56 -20.34
C SER A 24 18.44 -26.11 -20.73
N LYS A 25 17.75 -25.55 -21.73
CA LYS A 25 17.95 -24.15 -22.21
C LYS A 25 16.95 -23.16 -21.61
N LEU A 26 15.84 -23.64 -21.09
CA LEU A 26 14.78 -22.79 -20.52
C LEU A 26 15.29 -21.86 -19.41
N PRO A 27 16.12 -22.30 -18.44
CA PRO A 27 16.68 -21.42 -17.41
C PRO A 27 17.59 -20.32 -17.99
N LEU A 28 18.36 -20.63 -19.02
CA LEU A 28 19.20 -19.63 -19.70
C LEU A 28 18.35 -18.54 -20.37
N LEU A 29 17.30 -18.94 -21.06
CA LEU A 29 16.37 -18.01 -21.71
C LEU A 29 15.65 -17.15 -20.67
N ALA A 30 15.17 -17.77 -19.58
CA ALA A 30 14.53 -17.04 -18.48
C ALA A 30 15.49 -16.05 -17.81
N SER A 31 16.74 -16.45 -17.56
CA SER A 31 17.78 -15.58 -17.02
C SER A 31 18.08 -14.40 -17.96
N ALA A 32 18.19 -14.64 -19.26
CA ALA A 32 18.40 -13.56 -20.24
C ALA A 32 17.22 -12.59 -20.29
N ILE A 33 15.99 -13.08 -20.24
CA ILE A 33 14.78 -12.24 -20.19
C ILE A 33 14.78 -11.40 -18.90
N MET A 34 15.09 -11.99 -17.74
CA MET A 34 15.16 -11.27 -16.48
C MET A 34 16.24 -10.20 -16.45
N LEU A 35 17.41 -10.45 -17.05
CA LEU A 35 18.46 -9.46 -17.18
C LEU A 35 18.07 -8.31 -18.10
N LEU A 36 17.33 -8.58 -19.19
CA LEU A 36 16.79 -7.56 -20.06
C LEU A 36 15.76 -6.69 -19.32
N LEU A 37 14.86 -7.31 -18.57
CA LEU A 37 13.88 -6.61 -17.75
C LEU A 37 14.54 -5.76 -16.66
N TYR A 38 15.61 -6.25 -16.04
CA TYR A 38 16.42 -5.48 -15.10
C TYR A 38 17.03 -4.24 -15.78
N TYR A 39 17.65 -4.41 -16.94
CA TYR A 39 18.27 -3.31 -17.66
C TYR A 39 17.27 -2.22 -18.05
N GLU A 40 16.09 -2.63 -18.50
CA GLU A 40 15.05 -1.70 -18.96
C GLU A 40 14.34 -0.98 -17.81
N ASN A 41 14.09 -1.67 -16.69
CA ASN A 41 13.28 -1.14 -15.59
C ASN A 41 14.08 -0.71 -14.35
N TRP A 42 15.39 -0.93 -14.31
CA TRP A 42 16.28 -0.62 -13.17
C TRP A 42 15.78 -1.16 -11.82
N GLN A 43 15.12 -2.34 -11.82
CA GLN A 43 14.55 -2.91 -10.62
C GLN A 43 15.43 -4.03 -10.05
N GLU A 44 15.97 -3.80 -8.86
CA GLU A 44 16.86 -4.74 -8.15
C GLU A 44 16.27 -6.14 -7.97
N ARG A 45 14.95 -6.26 -7.83
CA ARG A 45 14.27 -7.55 -7.73
C ARG A 45 14.47 -8.45 -8.96
N TYR A 46 14.55 -7.89 -10.15
CA TYR A 46 14.84 -8.68 -11.36
C TYR A 46 16.28 -9.16 -11.40
N PHE A 47 17.19 -8.38 -10.83
CA PHE A 47 18.59 -8.74 -10.72
C PHE A 47 18.80 -9.96 -9.80
N VAL A 48 18.21 -9.95 -8.60
CA VAL A 48 18.27 -11.08 -7.67
C VAL A 48 17.66 -12.35 -8.27
N THR A 49 16.50 -12.21 -8.94
CA THR A 49 15.85 -13.33 -9.64
C THR A 49 16.73 -13.89 -10.75
N SER A 50 17.40 -13.01 -11.51
CA SER A 50 18.33 -13.42 -12.57
C SER A 50 19.50 -14.22 -12.03
N ILE A 51 20.10 -13.81 -10.91
CA ILE A 51 21.19 -14.56 -10.24
C ILE A 51 20.70 -15.93 -9.81
N PHE A 52 19.54 -16.01 -9.17
CA PHE A 52 18.97 -17.28 -8.72
C PHE A 52 18.76 -18.26 -9.89
N ILE A 53 18.18 -17.79 -10.99
CA ILE A 53 17.98 -18.60 -12.20
C ILE A 53 19.33 -19.02 -12.82
N CYS A 54 20.33 -18.12 -12.83
CA CYS A 54 21.68 -18.45 -13.30
C CYS A 54 22.33 -19.54 -12.43
N CYS A 55 22.18 -19.48 -11.09
CA CYS A 55 22.68 -20.49 -10.19
C CYS A 55 22.02 -21.85 -10.42
N LEU A 56 20.69 -21.88 -10.59
CA LEU A 56 19.97 -23.11 -10.92
C LEU A 56 20.45 -23.70 -12.25
N PHE A 57 20.67 -22.85 -13.25
CA PHE A 57 21.17 -23.28 -14.55
C PHE A 57 22.58 -23.88 -14.45
N LEU A 58 23.48 -23.29 -13.65
CA LEU A 58 24.82 -23.84 -13.39
C LEU A 58 24.75 -25.22 -12.77
N VAL A 59 23.92 -25.42 -11.75
CA VAL A 59 23.71 -26.73 -11.12
C VAL A 59 23.21 -27.78 -12.13
N MET A 60 22.26 -27.41 -12.97
CA MET A 60 21.73 -28.30 -14.01
C MET A 60 22.81 -28.65 -15.07
N MET A 61 23.67 -27.68 -15.40
CA MET A 61 24.74 -27.88 -16.36
C MET A 61 25.90 -28.76 -15.84
N PHE A 62 26.20 -28.67 -14.53
CA PHE A 62 27.22 -29.54 -13.89
C PHE A 62 26.89 -31.02 -14.03
N LEU A 63 25.64 -31.35 -14.22
CA LEU A 63 25.16 -32.72 -14.37
C LEU A 63 25.30 -33.28 -15.81
N ASN A 64 25.63 -32.45 -16.81
CA ASN A 64 25.64 -32.86 -18.21
C ASN A 64 26.60 -32.08 -19.11
N LEU A 65 27.91 -32.14 -18.85
CA LEU A 65 28.94 -31.33 -19.50
C LEU A 65 29.25 -31.71 -20.96
N SER A 66 28.93 -30.82 -21.91
CA SER A 66 29.52 -30.71 -23.23
C SER A 66 30.42 -29.45 -23.33
N ASN A 67 31.28 -29.35 -24.35
CA ASN A 67 32.18 -28.18 -24.51
C ASN A 67 31.42 -26.83 -24.59
N LEU A 68 30.24 -26.81 -25.18
CA LEU A 68 29.36 -25.62 -25.21
C LEU A 68 28.84 -25.27 -23.82
N ASN A 69 28.55 -26.31 -23.02
CA ASN A 69 28.11 -26.15 -21.64
C ASN A 69 29.23 -25.56 -20.76
N LEU A 70 30.49 -25.93 -21.00
CA LEU A 70 31.64 -25.34 -20.28
C LEU A 70 31.76 -23.82 -20.55
N LEU A 71 31.63 -23.41 -21.81
CA LEU A 71 31.67 -21.99 -22.17
C LEU A 71 30.55 -21.19 -21.50
N ILE A 72 29.32 -21.71 -21.56
CA ILE A 72 28.15 -21.09 -20.91
C ILE A 72 28.35 -21.05 -19.39
N THR A 73 28.89 -22.13 -18.78
CA THR A 73 29.17 -22.19 -17.35
C THR A 73 30.19 -21.12 -16.93
N LEU A 74 31.28 -20.99 -17.69
CA LEU A 74 32.31 -19.96 -17.43
C LEU A 74 31.76 -18.55 -17.58
N THR A 75 30.95 -18.29 -18.60
CA THR A 75 30.29 -16.99 -18.80
C THR A 75 29.34 -16.66 -17.66
N THR A 76 28.55 -17.65 -17.20
CA THR A 76 27.63 -17.46 -16.07
C THR A 76 28.40 -17.25 -14.77
N LEU A 77 29.51 -17.95 -14.54
CA LEU A 77 30.37 -17.71 -13.40
C LEU A 77 30.98 -16.30 -13.41
N ILE A 78 31.41 -15.80 -14.56
CA ILE A 78 31.92 -14.43 -14.69
C ILE A 78 30.81 -13.42 -14.34
N LEU A 79 29.59 -13.61 -14.82
CA LEU A 79 28.44 -12.76 -14.48
C LEU A 79 28.11 -12.80 -12.98
N ILE A 80 28.15 -13.98 -12.36
CA ILE A 80 27.97 -14.11 -10.91
C ILE A 80 29.09 -13.41 -10.15
N PHE A 81 30.35 -13.64 -10.53
CA PHE A 81 31.51 -12.98 -9.89
C PHE A 81 31.48 -11.48 -10.04
N SER A 82 31.03 -10.93 -11.17
CA SER A 82 30.84 -9.49 -11.33
C SER A 82 29.76 -8.92 -10.40
N SER A 83 28.82 -9.76 -9.94
CA SER A 83 27.74 -9.39 -9.02
C SER A 83 28.07 -9.64 -7.53
N ILE A 84 29.16 -10.36 -7.23
CA ILE A 84 29.52 -10.77 -5.85
C ILE A 84 29.80 -9.59 -4.92
N THR A 85 30.27 -8.47 -5.44
CA THR A 85 30.50 -7.26 -4.63
C THR A 85 29.20 -6.63 -4.15
N PHE A 86 28.20 -6.62 -5.01
CA PHE A 86 26.87 -6.06 -4.68
C PHE A 86 26.07 -6.97 -3.75
N LEU A 87 25.99 -8.27 -4.05
CA LEU A 87 25.10 -9.18 -3.34
C LEU A 87 25.38 -9.32 -1.84
N PRO A 88 26.63 -9.52 -1.36
CA PRO A 88 26.94 -9.53 0.06
C PRO A 88 26.62 -8.21 0.75
N HIS A 89 26.90 -7.07 0.12
CA HIS A 89 26.59 -5.77 0.66
C HIS A 89 25.07 -5.58 0.76
N TRP A 90 24.33 -5.92 -0.29
CA TRP A 90 22.87 -5.86 -0.33
C TRP A 90 22.21 -6.80 0.71
N LEU A 91 22.72 -8.03 0.86
CA LEU A 91 22.23 -8.96 1.88
C LEU A 91 22.51 -8.41 3.28
N ASN A 92 23.72 -7.97 3.54
CA ASN A 92 24.07 -7.37 4.84
C ASN A 92 23.15 -6.18 5.14
N TRP A 93 23.00 -5.26 4.19
CA TRP A 93 22.11 -4.10 4.33
C TRP A 93 20.67 -4.49 4.67
N ASN A 94 20.09 -5.45 3.96
CA ASN A 94 18.68 -5.81 4.13
C ASN A 94 18.41 -6.66 5.37
N PHE A 95 19.39 -7.46 5.82
CA PHE A 95 19.20 -8.39 6.94
C PHE A 95 19.86 -7.95 8.26
N THR A 96 20.44 -6.77 8.31
CA THR A 96 21.09 -6.25 9.52
C THR A 96 20.09 -5.78 10.59
N GLY A 97 18.84 -5.48 10.22
CA GLY A 97 17.83 -4.87 11.10
C GLY A 97 17.97 -3.34 11.16
N TYR A 98 16.94 -2.67 11.63
CA TYR A 98 16.91 -1.20 11.71
C TYR A 98 17.88 -0.67 12.77
N GLU A 99 17.94 -1.32 13.92
CA GLU A 99 18.76 -0.90 15.06
C GLU A 99 20.27 -0.92 14.78
N ASN A 100 20.69 -1.66 13.76
CA ASN A 100 22.09 -1.75 13.34
C ASN A 100 22.42 -0.87 12.14
N LYS A 101 21.51 -0.02 11.68
CA LYS A 101 21.78 0.98 10.66
C LYS A 101 22.51 2.17 11.25
N ASP A 102 23.35 2.79 10.43
CA ASP A 102 24.00 4.05 10.80
C ASP A 102 22.91 5.08 11.13
N ASN A 103 23.20 5.91 12.14
CA ASN A 103 22.29 6.98 12.60
C ASN A 103 20.92 6.51 13.16
N TRP A 104 20.71 5.20 13.43
CA TRP A 104 19.47 4.73 14.07
C TRP A 104 19.15 5.45 15.39
N SER A 105 20.18 5.92 16.09
CA SER A 105 20.01 6.67 17.35
C SER A 105 19.17 7.94 17.22
N HIS A 106 19.11 8.57 16.05
CA HIS A 106 18.24 9.73 15.80
C HIS A 106 16.78 9.29 15.67
N ILE A 107 16.57 8.17 14.98
CA ILE A 107 15.23 7.60 14.77
C ILE A 107 14.66 7.06 16.09
N SER A 108 15.46 6.31 16.89
CA SER A 108 14.99 5.80 18.17
C SER A 108 14.64 6.93 19.16
N LYS A 109 15.44 7.99 19.23
CA LYS A 109 15.13 9.16 20.08
C LYS A 109 13.85 9.87 19.64
N LEU A 110 13.58 9.94 18.34
CA LEU A 110 12.31 10.47 17.83
C LEU A 110 11.16 9.59 18.29
N TYR A 111 11.28 8.26 18.16
CA TYR A 111 10.23 7.32 18.55
C TYR A 111 9.96 7.32 20.04
N ASP A 112 11.01 7.36 20.87
CA ASP A 112 10.89 7.48 22.32
C ASP A 112 10.08 8.73 22.72
N LYS A 113 10.31 9.86 22.06
CA LYS A 113 9.56 11.10 22.31
C LYS A 113 8.12 11.06 21.74
N LEU A 114 7.90 10.37 20.63
CA LEU A 114 6.56 10.20 20.08
C LEU A 114 5.70 9.34 21.01
N ASP A 115 6.26 8.30 21.62
CA ASP A 115 5.54 7.45 22.59
C ASP A 115 5.09 8.19 23.87
N GLU A 116 5.67 9.37 24.17
CA GLU A 116 5.21 10.24 25.26
C GLU A 116 3.92 11.03 24.90
N LEU A 117 3.53 11.05 23.61
CA LEU A 117 2.34 11.74 23.13
C LEU A 117 1.11 10.82 23.17
N GLU A 118 -0.06 11.44 23.16
CA GLU A 118 -1.31 10.70 22.94
C GLU A 118 -1.29 10.00 21.56
N PRO A 119 -1.69 8.73 21.47
CA PRO A 119 -1.74 8.03 20.19
C PRO A 119 -2.53 8.80 19.14
N GLY A 120 -1.96 8.93 17.95
CA GLY A 120 -2.57 9.68 16.85
C GLY A 120 -1.94 9.31 15.51
N ARG A 121 -2.48 9.87 14.44
CA ARG A 121 -2.03 9.63 13.08
C ARG A 121 -0.94 10.61 12.70
N ILE A 122 0.17 10.08 12.22
CA ILE A 122 1.37 10.84 11.87
C ILE A 122 1.54 10.92 10.35
N MET A 123 1.92 12.09 9.88
CA MET A 123 2.43 12.35 8.54
C MET A 123 3.78 13.06 8.64
N TRP A 124 4.66 12.84 7.68
CA TRP A 124 5.99 13.45 7.66
C TRP A 124 6.34 14.02 6.29
N GLU A 125 7.36 14.86 6.27
CA GLU A 125 8.02 15.32 5.06
C GLU A 125 8.92 14.21 4.51
N PRO A 126 8.63 13.60 3.33
CA PRO A 126 9.55 12.66 2.71
C PRO A 126 10.75 13.41 2.08
N ASN A 127 11.94 12.86 2.30
CA ASN A 127 13.16 13.39 1.71
C ASN A 127 14.12 12.24 1.35
N SER A 128 14.81 12.35 0.21
CA SER A 128 15.79 11.35 -0.24
C SER A 128 16.98 11.23 0.72
N ASP A 129 17.34 12.31 1.41
CA ASP A 129 18.47 12.35 2.34
C ASP A 129 18.23 11.52 3.61
N MET A 130 16.98 11.17 3.90
CA MET A 130 16.66 10.19 4.94
C MET A 130 17.24 8.79 4.67
N ASN A 131 17.78 8.55 3.46
CA ASN A 131 18.51 7.32 3.15
C ASN A 131 19.70 7.07 4.07
N GLN A 132 20.25 8.12 4.70
CA GLN A 132 21.29 8.00 5.73
C GLN A 132 20.82 7.24 6.99
N TYR A 133 19.50 7.13 7.21
CA TYR A 133 18.89 6.36 8.30
C TYR A 133 18.49 4.93 7.88
N GLY A 134 18.93 4.50 6.70
CA GLY A 134 18.68 3.17 6.16
C GLY A 134 17.75 3.14 4.94
N THR A 135 16.80 4.03 4.86
CA THR A 135 15.90 4.19 3.71
C THR A 135 15.23 5.56 3.77
N PRO A 136 14.90 6.18 2.62
CA PRO A 136 14.07 7.39 2.61
C PRO A 136 12.70 7.20 3.27
N MET A 137 12.30 5.94 3.44
CA MET A 137 11.00 5.52 3.99
C MET A 137 11.09 5.08 5.46
N VAL A 138 12.15 5.47 6.18
CA VAL A 138 12.39 4.99 7.57
C VAL A 138 11.21 5.28 8.50
N LEU A 139 10.55 6.42 8.36
CA LEU A 139 9.43 6.79 9.21
C LEU A 139 8.14 5.97 8.96
N MET A 140 8.08 5.16 7.89
CA MET A 140 7.02 4.15 7.73
C MET A 140 7.05 3.07 8.82
N THR A 141 8.14 3.00 9.59
CA THR A 141 8.26 2.06 10.71
C THR A 141 7.69 2.60 12.02
N ILE A 142 7.20 3.84 12.07
CA ILE A 142 6.55 4.43 13.25
C ILE A 142 5.55 3.46 13.90
N PRO A 143 4.60 2.83 13.19
CA PRO A 143 3.63 1.92 13.82
C PRO A 143 4.20 0.59 14.31
N LEU A 144 5.48 0.30 14.04
CA LEU A 144 6.17 -0.90 14.55
C LEU A 144 6.83 -0.64 15.91
N PHE A 145 7.19 0.60 16.19
CA PHE A 145 7.96 1.00 17.36
C PHE A 145 7.20 1.94 18.30
N THR A 146 6.03 2.42 17.91
CA THR A 146 5.19 3.33 18.67
C THR A 146 3.72 2.93 18.59
N ASP A 147 2.87 3.48 19.48
CA ASP A 147 1.41 3.31 19.41
C ASP A 147 0.73 4.28 18.41
N HIS A 148 1.50 4.95 17.57
CA HIS A 148 0.98 5.87 16.56
C HIS A 148 0.64 5.19 15.24
N GLU A 149 -0.39 5.70 14.54
CA GLU A 149 -0.69 5.35 13.17
C GLU A 149 0.11 6.19 12.17
N SER A 150 0.35 5.67 10.98
CA SER A 150 0.98 6.38 9.88
C SER A 150 0.05 6.48 8.68
N VAL A 151 0.02 7.64 8.02
CA VAL A 151 -0.71 7.81 6.75
C VAL A 151 -0.03 7.05 5.62
N GLU A 152 1.28 6.89 5.69
CA GLU A 152 2.08 6.18 4.71
C GLU A 152 2.59 4.85 5.27
N GLY A 153 2.57 3.80 4.46
CA GLY A 153 3.05 2.48 4.82
C GLY A 153 3.67 1.73 3.65
N LEU A 154 4.36 0.64 3.94
CA LEU A 154 5.09 -0.17 2.95
C LEU A 154 4.19 -0.73 1.83
N TYR A 155 2.91 -0.94 2.11
CA TYR A 155 1.94 -1.49 1.16
C TYR A 155 1.00 -0.41 0.61
N PHE A 156 1.53 0.76 0.30
CA PHE A 156 0.74 1.88 -0.22
C PHE A 156 -0.05 1.53 -1.49
N ASP A 157 0.43 0.62 -2.32
CA ASP A 157 -0.27 0.13 -3.53
C ASP A 157 -1.62 -0.53 -3.22
N SER A 158 -1.82 -1.03 -1.99
CA SER A 158 -3.05 -1.72 -1.59
C SER A 158 -4.13 -0.78 -1.03
N SER A 159 -3.80 0.49 -0.76
CA SER A 159 -4.75 1.46 -0.22
C SER A 159 -5.35 2.35 -1.30
N ILE A 160 -6.68 2.48 -1.29
CA ILE A 160 -7.41 3.35 -2.21
C ILE A 160 -7.20 4.84 -1.87
N THR A 161 -6.76 5.16 -0.66
CA THR A 161 -6.44 6.52 -0.22
C THR A 161 -5.05 7.00 -0.63
N THR A 162 -4.19 6.12 -1.12
CA THR A 162 -2.81 6.43 -1.52
C THR A 162 -2.68 7.61 -2.49
N PRO A 163 -3.51 7.77 -3.54
CA PRO A 163 -3.40 8.94 -4.42
C PRO A 163 -3.60 10.28 -3.68
N PHE A 164 -4.47 10.30 -2.67
CA PHE A 164 -4.74 11.48 -1.84
C PHE A 164 -3.55 11.80 -0.92
N HIS A 165 -2.93 10.76 -0.37
CA HIS A 165 -1.68 10.87 0.37
C HIS A 165 -0.58 11.53 -0.47
N PHE A 166 -0.31 11.06 -1.68
CA PHE A 166 0.71 11.64 -2.55
C PHE A 166 0.44 13.09 -2.92
N VAL A 167 -0.82 13.45 -3.16
CA VAL A 167 -1.20 14.85 -3.40
C VAL A 167 -0.92 15.70 -2.15
N THR A 168 -1.24 15.21 -0.96
CA THR A 168 -0.99 15.92 0.31
C THR A 168 0.52 16.13 0.53
N VAL A 169 1.30 15.05 0.43
CA VAL A 169 2.76 15.11 0.60
C VAL A 169 3.42 16.05 -0.39
N SER A 170 2.88 16.17 -1.61
CA SER A 170 3.44 17.11 -2.60
C SER A 170 3.41 18.58 -2.16
N GLY A 171 2.49 18.95 -1.27
CA GLY A 171 2.45 20.27 -0.66
C GLY A 171 3.36 20.43 0.56
N LEU A 172 3.67 19.32 1.23
CA LEU A 172 4.37 19.29 2.53
C LEU A 172 5.86 18.99 2.42
N ALA A 173 6.35 18.68 1.24
CA ALA A 173 7.76 18.35 1.02
C ALA A 173 8.47 19.43 0.20
N GLU A 174 9.73 19.67 0.53
CA GLU A 174 10.61 20.54 -0.26
C GLU A 174 10.84 19.96 -1.66
N SER A 175 11.06 18.65 -1.74
CA SER A 175 11.35 17.94 -2.99
C SER A 175 10.46 16.69 -3.13
N PRO A 176 9.17 16.87 -3.47
CA PRO A 176 8.23 15.77 -3.56
C PRO A 176 8.53 14.83 -4.74
N SER A 177 8.41 13.53 -4.51
CA SER A 177 8.70 12.51 -5.52
C SER A 177 7.67 12.38 -6.64
N ASN A 178 6.42 12.79 -6.42
CA ASN A 178 5.30 12.74 -7.37
C ASN A 178 5.22 11.41 -8.17
N PRO A 179 5.12 10.24 -7.51
CA PRO A 179 5.35 8.94 -8.14
C PRO A 179 4.25 8.51 -9.11
N VAL A 180 3.06 9.08 -9.01
CA VAL A 180 1.90 8.68 -9.82
C VAL A 180 1.64 9.70 -10.91
N GLY A 181 1.86 9.33 -12.17
CA GLY A 181 1.61 10.21 -13.31
C GLY A 181 0.12 10.57 -13.45
N GLY A 182 -0.16 11.84 -13.79
CA GLY A 182 -1.51 12.34 -14.04
C GLY A 182 -2.30 12.80 -12.80
N LEU A 183 -1.75 12.69 -11.59
CA LEU A 183 -2.33 13.33 -10.41
C LEU A 183 -2.09 14.85 -10.46
N ARG A 184 -3.04 15.61 -9.92
CA ARG A 184 -2.92 17.07 -9.77
C ARG A 184 -2.17 17.40 -8.49
N TYR A 185 -0.86 17.30 -8.54
CA TYR A 185 0.01 17.65 -7.42
C TYR A 185 -0.06 19.16 -7.11
N ILE A 186 0.09 19.49 -5.83
CA ILE A 186 0.03 20.87 -5.33
C ILE A 186 1.41 21.45 -4.99
N ASN A 187 2.45 20.83 -5.40
CA ASN A 187 3.88 21.07 -5.16
C ASN A 187 4.19 22.42 -4.51
N GLY A 188 4.65 22.39 -3.24
CA GLY A 188 5.07 23.57 -2.50
C GLY A 188 3.93 24.43 -1.89
N ASP A 189 2.66 24.11 -2.16
CA ASP A 189 1.52 24.76 -1.50
C ASP A 189 1.31 24.17 -0.09
N PHE A 190 2.15 24.62 0.85
CA PHE A 190 2.18 24.11 2.22
C PHE A 190 0.84 24.33 2.94
N VAL A 191 0.23 25.50 2.77
CA VAL A 191 -1.05 25.85 3.41
C VAL A 191 -2.15 24.86 2.98
N LYS A 192 -2.17 24.50 1.70
CA LYS A 192 -3.12 23.53 1.17
C LYS A 192 -2.79 22.12 1.63
N GLY A 193 -1.51 21.78 1.72
CA GLY A 193 -1.03 20.52 2.28
C GLY A 193 -1.50 20.30 3.73
N VAL A 194 -1.43 21.35 4.57
CA VAL A 194 -1.92 21.30 5.95
C VAL A 194 -3.44 21.05 6.01
N LYS A 195 -4.23 21.70 5.15
CA LYS A 195 -5.68 21.42 5.05
C LYS A 195 -5.98 19.98 4.65
N PHE A 196 -5.19 19.44 3.74
CA PHE A 196 -5.34 18.04 3.32
C PHE A 196 -4.94 17.07 4.44
N MET A 197 -3.94 17.40 5.27
CA MET A 197 -3.67 16.62 6.49
C MET A 197 -4.88 16.60 7.43
N GLN A 198 -5.54 17.75 7.64
CA GLN A 198 -6.76 17.80 8.46
C GLN A 198 -7.88 16.92 7.88
N ASP A 199 -8.06 16.94 6.55
CA ASP A 199 -9.03 16.07 5.86
C ASP A 199 -8.71 14.58 6.04
N LEU A 200 -7.42 14.23 5.99
CA LEU A 200 -6.96 12.85 6.20
C LEU A 200 -6.97 12.42 7.68
N GLY A 201 -7.29 13.31 8.60
CA GLY A 201 -7.32 13.01 10.04
C GLY A 201 -5.93 12.81 10.63
N VAL A 202 -4.96 13.60 10.18
CA VAL A 202 -3.61 13.63 10.74
C VAL A 202 -3.62 14.43 12.02
N ASP A 203 -2.96 13.93 13.05
CA ASP A 203 -2.81 14.59 14.35
C ASP A 203 -1.44 15.23 14.50
N TYR A 204 -0.40 14.62 13.92
CA TYR A 204 0.98 15.09 14.05
C TYR A 204 1.67 15.15 12.70
N PHE A 205 2.48 16.19 12.54
CA PHE A 205 3.34 16.38 11.36
C PHE A 205 4.80 16.44 11.78
N ILE A 206 5.67 15.74 11.05
CA ILE A 206 7.12 15.73 11.25
C ILE A 206 7.77 16.40 10.06
N SER A 207 8.43 17.54 10.27
CA SER A 207 9.29 18.18 9.29
C SER A 207 10.70 17.64 9.37
N TYR A 208 11.45 17.79 8.29
CA TYR A 208 12.83 17.33 8.16
C TYR A 208 13.77 18.41 7.62
N THR A 209 13.32 19.26 6.69
CA THR A 209 14.13 20.33 6.12
C THR A 209 13.80 21.67 6.79
N ASP A 210 14.81 22.54 6.91
CA ASP A 210 14.65 23.89 7.47
C ASP A 210 13.53 24.66 6.73
N SER A 211 13.47 24.51 5.40
CA SER A 211 12.47 25.18 4.55
C SER A 211 11.02 24.79 4.89
N ILE A 212 10.76 23.55 5.22
CA ILE A 212 9.43 23.07 5.61
C ILE A 212 9.17 23.37 7.09
N GLU A 213 10.19 23.29 7.92
CA GLU A 213 10.10 23.67 9.33
C GLU A 213 9.72 25.14 9.50
N ASP A 214 10.37 26.06 8.76
CA ASP A 214 10.00 27.49 8.77
C ASP A 214 8.54 27.70 8.38
N LYS A 215 8.06 27.06 7.33
CA LYS A 215 6.65 27.14 6.93
C LYS A 215 5.69 26.55 7.98
N ALA A 216 6.13 25.51 8.70
CA ALA A 216 5.35 24.92 9.76
C ALA A 216 5.23 25.86 10.97
N PHE A 217 6.31 26.55 11.34
CA PHE A 217 6.29 27.60 12.38
C PHE A 217 5.42 28.80 12.01
N GLU A 218 5.38 29.17 10.73
CA GLU A 218 4.52 30.24 10.23
C GLU A 218 3.03 29.86 10.16
N SER A 219 2.71 28.57 10.20
CA SER A 219 1.34 28.09 10.07
C SER A 219 0.52 28.28 11.34
N ASN A 220 -0.65 28.90 11.23
CA ASN A 220 -1.58 29.03 12.34
C ASN A 220 -2.26 27.72 12.73
N ASP A 221 -2.25 26.72 11.85
CA ASP A 221 -2.91 25.42 12.02
C ASP A 221 -2.00 24.37 12.66
N LEU A 222 -0.71 24.69 12.87
CA LEU A 222 0.28 23.83 13.48
C LEU A 222 0.74 24.41 14.83
N GLU A 223 1.03 23.55 15.77
CA GLU A 223 1.58 23.88 17.08
C GLU A 223 2.86 23.08 17.28
N TYR A 224 3.97 23.78 17.56
CA TYR A 224 5.24 23.13 17.87
C TYR A 224 5.13 22.30 19.14
N LEU A 225 5.65 21.07 19.09
CA LEU A 225 5.72 20.18 20.26
C LEU A 225 7.15 20.04 20.76
N PHE A 226 8.01 19.49 19.92
CA PHE A 226 9.43 19.26 20.25
C PHE A 226 10.28 19.07 19.01
N GLU A 227 11.59 19.19 19.22
CA GLU A 227 12.62 18.87 18.25
C GLU A 227 13.37 17.59 18.69
N SER A 228 13.64 16.72 17.73
CA SER A 228 14.51 15.53 17.86
C SER A 228 15.43 15.47 16.66
N GLU A 229 16.49 16.27 16.67
CA GLU A 229 17.37 16.52 15.55
C GLU A 229 17.64 15.27 14.69
N PRO A 230 17.39 15.32 13.36
CA PRO A 230 17.03 16.50 12.58
C PRO A 230 15.52 16.72 12.38
N PHE A 231 14.68 16.11 13.15
CA PHE A 231 13.24 16.14 13.00
C PHE A 231 12.59 17.13 13.97
N THR A 232 11.60 17.87 13.48
CA THR A 232 10.74 18.73 14.31
C THR A 232 9.31 18.27 14.21
N VAL A 233 8.65 18.13 15.36
CA VAL A 233 7.31 17.57 15.48
C VAL A 233 6.31 18.67 15.84
N PHE A 234 5.22 18.71 15.08
CA PHE A 234 4.12 19.62 15.24
C PHE A 234 2.81 18.87 15.46
N LYS A 235 1.92 19.42 16.25
CA LYS A 235 0.54 18.97 16.41
C LYS A 235 -0.36 19.79 15.49
N LEU A 236 -1.24 19.13 14.75
CA LEU A 236 -2.30 19.83 14.04
C LEU A 236 -3.33 20.34 15.05
N LYS A 237 -3.64 21.63 14.97
CA LYS A 237 -4.78 22.16 15.72
C LYS A 237 -6.04 21.57 15.11
N SER A 238 -6.78 20.86 15.94
CA SER A 238 -8.01 20.21 15.51
C SER A 238 -8.94 21.29 14.94
N ASN A 239 -9.11 21.28 13.64
CA ASN A 239 -10.35 21.84 13.12
C ASN A 239 -11.44 20.86 13.57
N LYS A 240 -12.43 21.35 14.30
CA LYS A 240 -13.70 20.63 14.45
C LYS A 240 -14.03 20.08 13.07
N ILE A 241 -14.19 18.76 12.97
CA ILE A 241 -14.60 18.13 11.72
C ILE A 241 -15.79 18.92 11.23
N ALA A 242 -15.61 19.60 10.09
CA ALA A 242 -16.74 20.29 9.49
C ALA A 242 -17.88 19.28 9.41
N PRO A 243 -19.05 19.57 9.98
CA PRO A 243 -20.14 18.61 9.97
C PRO A 243 -20.28 18.11 8.54
N ILE A 244 -20.53 16.83 8.33
CA ILE A 244 -20.80 16.31 6.99
C ILE A 244 -21.93 17.20 6.47
N SER A 245 -21.56 18.16 5.59
CA SER A 245 -22.49 19.22 5.27
C SER A 245 -23.67 18.61 4.52
N SER A 246 -24.84 19.22 4.69
CA SER A 246 -26.09 18.88 3.97
C SER A 246 -25.99 18.93 2.43
N LYS A 247 -24.80 19.21 1.89
CA LYS A 247 -24.47 19.22 0.45
C LYS A 247 -23.84 17.91 -0.03
N LEU A 248 -24.07 16.80 0.64
CA LEU A 248 -23.75 15.49 0.09
C LEU A 248 -24.48 15.29 -1.23
N LEU A 249 -23.73 15.12 -2.31
CA LEU A 249 -24.28 14.96 -3.64
C LEU A 249 -24.78 13.52 -3.83
N GLU A 250 -25.94 13.40 -4.39
CA GLU A 250 -26.55 12.13 -4.74
C GLU A 250 -25.76 11.40 -5.81
N PHE A 251 -25.48 10.13 -5.58
CA PHE A 251 -24.75 9.30 -6.51
C PHE A 251 -25.55 8.80 -7.70
N ASN A 252 -26.87 8.82 -7.66
CA ASN A 252 -27.72 8.36 -8.76
C ASN A 252 -27.61 9.19 -10.05
N SER A 253 -26.96 10.36 -10.01
CA SER A 253 -26.72 11.21 -11.18
C SER A 253 -25.29 11.18 -11.74
N VAL A 254 -24.42 10.34 -11.18
CA VAL A 254 -22.98 10.32 -11.51
C VAL A 254 -22.69 9.85 -12.94
N SER A 255 -23.58 9.08 -13.54
CA SER A 255 -23.49 8.66 -14.95
C SER A 255 -23.57 9.82 -15.95
N THR A 256 -24.01 11.00 -15.54
CA THR A 256 -24.20 12.18 -16.39
C THR A 256 -23.08 13.20 -16.29
N ILE A 257 -22.12 13.03 -15.37
CA ILE A 257 -21.00 13.98 -15.26
C ILE A 257 -19.95 13.62 -16.33
N GLN A 258 -20.10 14.22 -17.50
CA GLN A 258 -19.09 14.25 -18.53
C GLN A 258 -18.06 15.35 -18.23
N GLY A 259 -16.76 15.03 -18.29
CA GLY A 259 -15.74 16.04 -18.47
C GLY A 259 -14.79 16.31 -17.31
N ILE A 260 -14.59 15.41 -16.33
CA ILE A 260 -13.45 15.52 -15.43
C ILE A 260 -12.22 14.96 -16.15
N GLU A 261 -11.50 15.86 -16.84
CA GLU A 261 -10.26 15.50 -17.53
C GLU A 261 -9.07 15.43 -16.58
N GLY A 262 -8.23 14.41 -16.72
CA GLY A 262 -6.87 14.42 -16.22
C GLY A 262 -6.58 13.60 -14.96
N SER A 263 -7.40 12.63 -14.53
CA SER A 263 -7.02 11.72 -13.45
C SER A 263 -6.42 10.42 -13.99
N VAL A 264 -5.41 9.89 -13.28
CA VAL A 264 -4.78 8.58 -13.51
C VAL A 264 -5.78 7.43 -13.44
N LEU A 265 -6.91 7.65 -12.84
CA LEU A 265 -7.98 6.68 -12.65
C LEU A 265 -8.86 6.48 -13.91
N ARG A 266 -8.48 7.11 -15.02
CA ARG A 266 -9.23 7.15 -16.29
C ARG A 266 -9.56 5.78 -16.90
N ASN A 267 -8.92 4.71 -16.48
CA ASN A 267 -9.02 3.38 -17.10
C ASN A 267 -9.73 2.30 -16.26
N ARG A 268 -10.36 2.66 -15.13
CA ARG A 268 -11.09 1.70 -14.29
C ARG A 268 -12.59 1.90 -14.41
N SER A 269 -13.35 0.81 -14.39
CA SER A 269 -14.81 0.84 -14.51
C SER A 269 -15.57 1.58 -13.39
N ASP A 270 -14.90 1.82 -12.23
CA ASP A 270 -15.42 2.58 -11.07
C ASP A 270 -14.93 4.02 -11.02
N ASN A 271 -14.55 4.58 -12.13
CA ASN A 271 -13.83 5.86 -12.21
C ASN A 271 -14.61 7.07 -11.69
N THR A 272 -15.91 7.01 -11.67
CA THR A 272 -16.72 8.20 -11.41
C THR A 272 -16.61 8.67 -9.96
N PHE A 273 -16.71 7.75 -8.98
CA PHE A 273 -16.54 8.12 -7.57
C PHE A 273 -15.11 8.61 -7.31
N ALA A 274 -14.09 7.89 -7.79
CA ALA A 274 -12.71 8.25 -7.57
C ALA A 274 -12.34 9.61 -8.19
N GLN A 275 -12.88 9.93 -9.37
CA GLN A 275 -12.67 11.21 -10.03
C GLN A 275 -13.33 12.37 -9.26
N LEU A 276 -14.56 12.16 -8.81
CA LEU A 276 -15.29 13.15 -8.01
C LEU A 276 -14.60 13.37 -6.67
N SER A 277 -14.21 12.31 -5.99
CA SER A 277 -13.48 12.38 -4.72
C SER A 277 -12.16 13.13 -4.87
N MET A 278 -11.39 12.86 -5.93
CA MET A 278 -10.15 13.57 -6.19
C MET A 278 -10.40 15.05 -6.52
N SER A 279 -11.46 15.38 -7.26
CA SER A 279 -11.82 16.76 -7.56
C SER A 279 -12.29 17.50 -6.31
N GLU A 280 -13.09 16.88 -5.46
CA GLU A 280 -13.50 17.42 -4.16
C GLU A 280 -12.30 17.72 -3.29
N PHE A 281 -11.41 16.75 -3.12
CA PHE A 281 -10.23 16.85 -2.29
C PHE A 281 -9.29 17.98 -2.76
N ILE A 282 -8.90 17.98 -4.05
CA ILE A 282 -7.97 18.96 -4.60
C ILE A 282 -8.53 20.39 -4.54
N ASN A 283 -9.82 20.55 -4.74
CA ASN A 283 -10.48 21.86 -4.68
C ASN A 283 -10.87 22.27 -3.26
N ASN A 284 -10.64 21.38 -2.27
CA ASN A 284 -10.98 21.58 -0.87
C ASN A 284 -12.43 22.07 -0.71
N LEU A 285 -13.35 21.30 -1.32
CA LEU A 285 -14.76 21.63 -1.27
C LEU A 285 -15.32 21.35 0.14
N ASP A 286 -16.32 22.11 0.54
CA ASP A 286 -16.97 22.04 1.85
C ASP A 286 -18.04 20.93 1.95
N TYR A 287 -17.96 19.93 1.05
CA TYR A 287 -18.83 18.77 1.03
C TYR A 287 -18.06 17.50 0.64
N LYS A 288 -18.58 16.35 1.04
CA LYS A 288 -18.04 15.03 0.72
C LYS A 288 -19.01 14.25 -0.17
N TYR A 289 -18.49 13.43 -1.09
CA TYR A 289 -19.28 12.48 -1.82
C TYR A 289 -19.49 11.19 -0.99
N ILE A 290 -20.69 10.63 -1.04
CA ILE A 290 -21.00 9.34 -0.42
C ILE A 290 -21.61 8.39 -1.45
N GLU A 291 -21.24 7.12 -1.41
CA GLU A 291 -21.70 6.08 -2.32
C GLU A 291 -22.53 5.03 -1.57
N GLY A 292 -23.66 4.63 -2.13
CA GLY A 292 -24.50 3.56 -1.61
C GLY A 292 -25.52 3.96 -0.55
N LEU A 293 -25.61 5.25 -0.21
CA LEU A 293 -26.65 5.79 0.68
C LEU A 293 -27.68 6.57 -0.14
N ASP A 294 -28.96 6.24 0.02
CA ASP A 294 -30.05 6.96 -0.64
C ASP A 294 -30.25 8.35 -0.01
N LYS A 295 -30.75 9.31 -0.80
CA LYS A 295 -30.98 10.67 -0.32
C LYS A 295 -31.96 10.74 0.85
N SER A 296 -33.04 9.96 0.78
CA SER A 296 -34.05 9.91 1.85
C SER A 296 -33.45 9.43 3.18
N ASP A 297 -32.52 8.46 3.12
CA ASP A 297 -31.81 7.97 4.31
C ASP A 297 -30.76 8.96 4.75
N PHE A 298 -30.08 9.63 3.82
CA PHE A 298 -29.15 10.70 4.15
C PHE A 298 -29.85 11.83 4.91
N ASP A 299 -30.95 12.39 4.36
CA ASP A 299 -31.71 13.46 4.99
C ASP A 299 -32.30 13.09 6.36
N LYS A 300 -32.55 11.78 6.58
CA LYS A 300 -33.06 11.26 7.85
C LYS A 300 -31.98 11.12 8.93
N PHE A 301 -30.76 10.73 8.53
CA PHE A 301 -29.69 10.35 9.46
C PHE A 301 -28.56 11.38 9.56
N THR A 302 -28.64 12.49 8.86
CA THR A 302 -27.72 13.62 9.05
C THR A 302 -28.35 14.63 9.99
N SER A 303 -27.63 14.93 11.08
CA SER A 303 -27.96 15.99 12.01
C SER A 303 -26.91 17.10 11.87
N ALA A 304 -27.33 18.33 12.18
CA ALA A 304 -26.41 19.47 12.28
C ALA A 304 -25.69 19.51 13.64
N GLU A 305 -25.97 18.55 14.53
CA GLU A 305 -25.39 18.49 15.88
C GLU A 305 -24.03 17.82 15.86
N GLU A 306 -23.17 18.24 16.77
CA GLU A 306 -21.85 17.68 17.00
C GLU A 306 -22.00 16.26 17.60
N ILE A 307 -21.33 15.27 16.98
CA ILE A 307 -21.34 13.89 17.45
C ILE A 307 -20.14 13.69 18.36
N ASN A 308 -20.37 13.23 19.59
CA ASN A 308 -19.30 12.84 20.49
C ASN A 308 -19.01 11.36 20.37
N VAL A 309 -17.71 11.03 20.27
CA VAL A 309 -17.20 9.67 20.18
C VAL A 309 -16.20 9.47 21.32
N GLU A 310 -16.37 8.41 22.07
CA GLU A 310 -15.49 8.03 23.16
C GLU A 310 -14.99 6.59 23.00
N ASN A 311 -13.96 6.20 23.75
CA ASN A 311 -13.44 4.85 23.81
C ASN A 311 -13.06 4.25 22.44
N LEU A 312 -12.53 5.08 21.54
CA LEU A 312 -12.10 4.64 20.22
C LEU A 312 -10.90 3.67 20.34
N VAL A 313 -11.08 2.46 19.83
CA VAL A 313 -10.00 1.45 19.74
C VAL A 313 -9.94 0.89 18.34
N ILE A 314 -8.78 0.97 17.70
CA ILE A 314 -8.50 0.39 16.39
C ILE A 314 -7.42 -0.66 16.56
N LYS A 315 -7.80 -1.93 16.65
CA LYS A 315 -6.86 -3.07 16.83
C LYS A 315 -7.40 -4.35 16.16
N ASN A 316 -6.51 -5.19 15.67
CA ASN A 316 -6.81 -6.55 15.22
C ASN A 316 -7.96 -6.62 14.18
N SER A 317 -7.93 -5.76 13.17
CA SER A 317 -8.99 -5.71 12.14
C SER A 317 -10.38 -5.38 12.71
N LYS A 318 -10.41 -4.64 13.82
CA LYS A 318 -11.62 -4.22 14.50
C LYS A 318 -11.55 -2.75 14.89
N ILE A 319 -12.65 -2.02 14.71
CA ILE A 319 -12.84 -0.65 15.17
C ILE A 319 -14.00 -0.69 16.14
N THR A 320 -13.79 -0.19 17.34
CA THR A 320 -14.84 -0.07 18.37
C THR A 320 -14.84 1.33 18.94
N PHE A 321 -16.00 1.87 19.19
CA PHE A 321 -16.18 3.15 19.87
C PHE A 321 -17.58 3.22 20.47
N THR A 322 -17.77 4.18 21.36
CA THR A 322 -19.07 4.55 21.89
C THR A 322 -19.50 5.91 21.35
N THR A 323 -20.78 6.09 21.08
CA THR A 323 -21.34 7.34 20.56
C THR A 323 -22.56 7.75 21.39
N ASP A 324 -22.73 9.05 21.60
CA ASP A 324 -23.94 9.63 22.21
C ASP A 324 -25.09 9.84 21.20
N SER A 325 -24.80 9.62 19.91
CA SER A 325 -25.70 9.97 18.80
C SER A 325 -26.01 8.77 17.90
N PRO A 326 -26.63 7.67 18.41
CA PRO A 326 -27.07 6.57 17.57
C PRO A 326 -28.12 7.07 16.55
N ASN A 327 -28.22 6.35 15.43
CA ASN A 327 -29.03 6.73 14.26
C ASN A 327 -28.58 8.04 13.58
N GLN A 328 -27.33 8.43 13.75
CA GLN A 328 -26.70 9.54 13.00
C GLN A 328 -25.58 9.00 12.12
N LEU A 329 -25.26 9.71 11.02
CA LEU A 329 -24.20 9.34 10.10
C LEU A 329 -22.83 9.69 10.70
N HIS A 330 -22.01 8.67 10.95
CA HIS A 330 -20.65 8.81 11.49
C HIS A 330 -19.62 8.64 10.39
N LEU A 331 -18.74 9.63 10.21
CA LEU A 331 -17.59 9.53 9.32
C LEU A 331 -16.41 8.87 10.05
N ILE A 332 -15.91 7.79 9.48
CA ILE A 332 -14.74 7.05 10.00
C ILE A 332 -13.59 7.28 9.02
N LYS A 333 -12.56 8.02 9.44
CA LYS A 333 -11.39 8.36 8.62
C LYS A 333 -10.41 7.17 8.49
N VAL A 334 -10.93 6.02 8.14
CA VAL A 334 -10.19 4.79 7.79
C VAL A 334 -10.56 4.43 6.35
N SER A 335 -9.58 3.93 5.59
CA SER A 335 -9.80 3.55 4.18
C SER A 335 -10.95 2.57 4.03
N TYR A 336 -11.89 2.90 3.14
CA TYR A 336 -12.98 2.00 2.80
C TYR A 336 -12.45 0.73 2.15
N PHE A 337 -12.99 -0.39 2.60
CA PHE A 337 -12.85 -1.68 1.94
C PHE A 337 -14.14 -2.50 2.10
N PRO A 338 -14.61 -3.24 1.09
CA PRO A 338 -15.90 -3.94 1.15
C PRO A 338 -15.96 -5.06 2.20
N ASN A 339 -14.81 -5.42 2.78
CA ASN A 339 -14.69 -6.41 3.86
C ASN A 339 -15.04 -5.87 5.24
N TRP A 340 -15.10 -4.56 5.44
CA TRP A 340 -15.59 -3.98 6.68
C TRP A 340 -17.07 -4.23 6.84
N LYS A 341 -17.49 -4.63 8.04
CA LYS A 341 -18.89 -4.88 8.40
C LYS A 341 -19.16 -4.24 9.75
N ILE A 342 -20.28 -3.52 9.83
CA ILE A 342 -20.81 -3.04 11.11
C ILE A 342 -21.74 -4.10 11.69
N THR A 343 -21.71 -4.29 13.02
CA THR A 343 -22.53 -5.29 13.69
C THR A 343 -23.97 -4.80 13.89
N ASN A 344 -24.13 -3.61 14.51
CA ASN A 344 -25.44 -3.03 14.81
C ASN A 344 -25.57 -1.67 14.13
N GLY A 345 -25.80 -1.67 12.81
CA GLY A 345 -25.89 -0.44 12.04
C GLY A 345 -26.06 -0.69 10.55
N SER A 346 -26.03 0.39 9.79
CA SER A 346 -26.09 0.41 8.35
C SER A 346 -24.77 0.91 7.76
N GLY A 347 -24.34 0.38 6.62
CA GLY A 347 -23.05 0.65 5.98
C GLY A 347 -22.06 -0.51 6.12
N PRO A 348 -20.76 -0.29 6.04
CA PRO A 348 -20.10 0.98 5.72
C PRO A 348 -20.39 1.48 4.32
N TYR A 349 -20.64 2.76 4.21
CA TYR A 349 -20.77 3.48 2.95
C TYR A 349 -19.40 4.09 2.61
N ARG A 350 -19.08 4.18 1.32
CA ARG A 350 -17.83 4.80 0.88
C ARG A 350 -18.01 6.32 0.80
N VAL A 351 -17.10 7.06 1.44
CA VAL A 351 -17.11 8.54 1.48
C VAL A 351 -15.78 9.09 0.97
N SER A 352 -15.80 10.20 0.22
CA SER A 352 -14.55 10.84 -0.23
C SER A 352 -13.69 11.30 0.96
N PRO A 353 -12.38 11.17 0.87
CA PRO A 353 -11.54 10.75 -0.25
C PRO A 353 -11.41 9.22 -0.47
N SER A 354 -12.04 8.40 0.19
CA SER A 354 -12.20 6.94 0.21
C SER A 354 -12.23 6.42 1.65
N PHE A 355 -12.90 7.16 2.52
CA PHE A 355 -13.19 6.79 3.89
C PHE A 355 -14.49 6.00 4.00
N MET A 356 -14.88 5.69 5.22
CA MET A 356 -16.11 4.99 5.53
C MET A 356 -17.09 5.91 6.25
N ALA A 357 -18.39 5.71 6.04
CA ALA A 357 -19.42 6.22 6.92
C ALA A 357 -20.35 5.10 7.36
N VAL A 358 -20.85 5.18 8.56
CA VAL A 358 -21.78 4.23 9.15
C VAL A 358 -22.93 4.94 9.86
N ILE A 359 -24.07 4.26 9.95
CA ILE A 359 -25.21 4.69 10.77
C ILE A 359 -25.38 3.62 11.85
N PRO A 360 -24.81 3.82 13.06
CA PRO A 360 -25.00 2.88 14.16
C PRO A 360 -26.42 2.96 14.70
N TYR A 361 -27.01 1.84 15.11
CA TYR A 361 -28.32 1.78 15.73
C TYR A 361 -28.27 1.78 17.26
N GLU A 362 -27.09 1.54 17.82
CA GLU A 362 -26.81 1.47 19.25
C GLU A 362 -25.62 2.35 19.62
N GLU A 363 -25.47 2.65 20.91
CA GLU A 363 -24.37 3.47 21.43
C GLU A 363 -23.02 2.78 21.28
N GLU A 364 -22.95 1.45 21.43
CA GLU A 364 -21.74 0.68 21.19
C GLU A 364 -21.62 0.30 19.73
N VAL A 365 -20.56 0.79 19.08
CA VAL A 365 -20.31 0.58 17.66
C VAL A 365 -19.13 -0.37 17.46
N VAL A 366 -19.38 -1.40 16.66
CA VAL A 366 -18.38 -2.42 16.33
C VAL A 366 -18.32 -2.61 14.83
N LEU A 367 -17.15 -2.31 14.25
CA LEU A 367 -16.83 -2.69 12.87
C LEU A 367 -15.77 -3.78 12.89
N GLU A 368 -15.93 -4.79 12.04
CA GLU A 368 -14.95 -5.87 11.90
C GLU A 368 -14.61 -6.08 10.43
N PHE A 369 -13.32 -6.25 10.15
CA PHE A 369 -12.83 -6.63 8.83
C PHE A 369 -12.93 -8.15 8.68
N LYS A 370 -13.82 -8.62 7.82
CA LYS A 370 -14.10 -10.05 7.63
C LYS A 370 -14.05 -10.43 6.16
N ASN A 371 -13.57 -11.63 5.90
CA ASN A 371 -13.64 -12.20 4.56
C ASN A 371 -15.09 -12.22 4.06
N THR A 372 -15.27 -11.92 2.80
CA THR A 372 -16.55 -12.07 2.11
C THR A 372 -16.90 -13.55 1.97
N TYR A 373 -18.18 -13.84 1.70
CA TYR A 373 -18.64 -15.21 1.44
C TYR A 373 -17.88 -15.84 0.26
N PHE A 374 -17.61 -15.07 -0.79
CA PHE A 374 -16.89 -15.53 -1.97
C PHE A 374 -15.41 -15.84 -1.66
N GLU A 375 -14.74 -15.01 -0.89
CA GLU A 375 -13.36 -15.27 -0.44
C GLU A 375 -13.27 -16.53 0.41
N ASN A 376 -14.23 -16.76 1.31
CA ASN A 376 -14.26 -17.98 2.10
C ASN A 376 -14.45 -19.22 1.22
N ILE A 377 -15.30 -19.17 0.19
CA ILE A 377 -15.46 -20.26 -0.78
C ILE A 377 -14.13 -20.52 -1.50
N ILE A 378 -13.47 -19.49 -2.02
CA ILE A 378 -12.19 -19.64 -2.72
C ILE A 378 -11.13 -20.23 -1.78
N ASN A 379 -11.06 -19.79 -0.53
CA ASN A 379 -10.13 -20.33 0.45
C ASN A 379 -10.35 -21.84 0.68
N TRP A 380 -11.61 -22.26 0.79
CA TRP A 380 -11.94 -23.70 0.90
C TRP A 380 -11.57 -24.48 -0.35
N PHE A 381 -11.84 -23.95 -1.54
CA PHE A 381 -11.42 -24.59 -2.79
C PHE A 381 -9.91 -24.69 -2.91
N SER A 382 -9.17 -23.66 -2.53
CA SER A 382 -7.71 -23.64 -2.54
C SER A 382 -7.14 -24.68 -1.59
N LEU A 383 -7.71 -24.82 -0.39
CA LEU A 383 -7.32 -25.84 0.59
C LEU A 383 -7.58 -27.26 0.05
N LEU A 384 -8.78 -27.51 -0.48
CA LEU A 384 -9.14 -28.83 -1.04
C LEU A 384 -8.27 -29.20 -2.25
N PHE A 385 -7.98 -28.23 -3.12
CA PHE A 385 -7.07 -28.43 -4.25
C PHE A 385 -5.66 -28.75 -3.78
N GLY A 386 -5.14 -28.00 -2.81
CA GLY A 386 -3.83 -28.27 -2.22
C GLY A 386 -3.72 -29.67 -1.60
N LEU A 387 -4.72 -30.06 -0.83
CA LEU A 387 -4.79 -31.40 -0.22
C LEU A 387 -4.89 -32.51 -1.30
N SER A 388 -5.66 -32.28 -2.35
CA SER A 388 -5.81 -33.23 -3.46
C SER A 388 -4.50 -33.39 -4.24
N ALA A 389 -3.81 -32.27 -4.53
CA ALA A 389 -2.51 -32.29 -5.19
C ALA A 389 -1.45 -33.02 -4.35
N PHE A 390 -1.45 -32.74 -3.03
CA PHE A 390 -0.58 -33.43 -2.08
C PHE A 390 -0.85 -34.96 -2.06
N TYR A 391 -2.14 -35.35 -1.95
CA TYR A 391 -2.52 -36.77 -1.98
C TYR A 391 -2.10 -37.46 -3.29
N LEU A 392 -2.33 -36.85 -4.45
CA LEU A 392 -1.96 -37.38 -5.75
C LEU A 392 -0.45 -37.52 -5.90
N TYR A 393 0.33 -36.58 -5.35
CA TYR A 393 1.79 -36.64 -5.35
C TYR A 393 2.30 -37.86 -4.56
N PHE A 394 1.80 -38.11 -3.36
CA PHE A 394 2.20 -39.25 -2.54
C PHE A 394 1.69 -40.57 -3.11
N TYR A 395 0.46 -40.63 -3.60
CA TYR A 395 -0.11 -41.83 -4.22
C TYR A 395 0.66 -42.26 -5.46
N ARG A 396 1.12 -41.31 -6.26
CA ARG A 396 1.94 -41.56 -7.44
C ARG A 396 3.33 -42.13 -7.05
N ASN A 397 3.98 -41.53 -6.07
CA ASN A 397 5.27 -42.00 -5.57
C ASN A 397 5.19 -43.41 -4.97
N GLU A 398 4.12 -43.72 -4.25
CA GLU A 398 3.92 -45.07 -3.70
C GLU A 398 3.72 -46.15 -4.78
N LYS A 399 3.06 -45.79 -5.88
CA LYS A 399 2.92 -46.67 -7.04
C LYS A 399 4.23 -46.90 -7.80
N GLU A 400 5.05 -45.90 -7.96
CA GLU A 400 6.35 -45.99 -8.60
C GLU A 400 7.30 -46.89 -7.77
N LEU A 401 7.26 -46.77 -6.44
CA LEU A 401 8.05 -47.63 -5.51
C LEU A 401 7.59 -49.07 -5.48
N LYS A 402 6.33 -49.39 -5.77
CA LYS A 402 5.82 -50.77 -5.82
C LYS A 402 6.06 -51.48 -7.16
N ASN A 403 6.48 -50.72 -8.19
CA ASN A 403 6.75 -51.25 -9.53
C ASN A 403 8.28 -51.43 -9.81
N VAL A 404 9.13 -51.16 -8.81
CA VAL A 404 10.56 -51.49 -8.76
C VAL A 404 10.77 -52.72 -7.86
#